data_535e0111830dc0ffd847056b9c5cdc98
#
_entry.id   535e0111830dc0ffd847056b9c5cdc98
#
_cell.length_a   1.000
_cell.length_b   1.000
_cell.length_c   1.000
_cell.angle_alpha   90.00
_cell.angle_beta   90.00
_cell.angle_gamma   90.00
#
_symmetry.space_group_name_H-M   'P 1'
#
loop_
_entity.id
_entity.type
_entity.pdbx_description
1 polymer ?
#
loop_
_entity_poly.entity_id
_entity_poly.type
_entity_poly.pdbx_seq_one_letter_code
_entity_poly.pdbx_strand_id
1 'polypeptide(L)'
;MQSVRDTARELMRGYCRVCPVCNGRVCAGEVPGMGGLGTGAAFQANITALDRKKLVMRLVHDVTAPELSLSLLGLNLSLPVLAAPIGGVAFNMGGKRTEEEYIKAIVDGCVRAGTTGCTGDGVPPEILDSGLAAVASAGGMGIPFIKPWEDEELFRKRLVDRKSVV
;
A
#
# COMPACT_ATOMS: atom_id res chain seq x y z
N MET A 1 -11.14 5.71 15.79
CA MET A 1 -11.26 5.73 14.31
C MET A 1 -11.73 7.07 13.75
N GLN A 2 -12.67 7.80 14.38
CA GLN A 2 -13.10 9.10 13.86
C GLN A 2 -11.94 10.12 13.81
N SER A 3 -11.16 10.25 14.87
CA SER A 3 -10.00 11.16 14.93
C SER A 3 -8.96 10.89 13.83
N VAL A 4 -8.72 9.61 13.49
CA VAL A 4 -7.81 9.24 12.40
C VAL A 4 -8.35 9.73 11.05
N ARG A 5 -9.65 9.60 10.82
CA ARG A 5 -10.29 10.10 9.58
C ARG A 5 -10.28 11.63 9.50
N ASP A 6 -10.44 12.31 10.61
CA ASP A 6 -10.42 13.77 10.64
C ASP A 6 -9.01 14.30 10.35
N THR A 7 -7.97 13.69 10.94
CA THR A 7 -6.58 13.99 10.60
C THR A 7 -6.29 13.70 9.11
N ALA A 8 -6.78 12.56 8.58
CA ALA A 8 -6.61 12.23 7.17
C ALA A 8 -7.29 13.26 6.24
N ARG A 9 -8.48 13.76 6.60
CA ARG A 9 -9.16 14.83 5.82
C ARG A 9 -8.35 16.12 5.76
N GLU A 10 -7.70 16.48 6.86
CA GLU A 10 -6.83 17.65 6.88
C GLU A 10 -5.58 17.47 6.04
N LEU A 11 -4.93 16.31 6.17
CA LEU A 11 -3.71 15.99 5.43
C LEU A 11 -3.94 15.85 3.93
N MET A 12 -5.09 15.28 3.53
CA MET A 12 -5.43 14.99 2.14
C MET A 12 -6.36 16.02 1.50
N ARG A 13 -6.52 17.19 2.11
CA ARG A 13 -7.40 18.25 1.59
C ARG A 13 -7.01 18.64 0.16
N GLY A 14 -7.97 18.61 -0.77
CA GLY A 14 -7.78 18.88 -2.20
C GLY A 14 -7.42 17.63 -3.03
N TYR A 15 -7.11 16.50 -2.40
CA TYR A 15 -6.76 15.24 -3.06
C TYR A 15 -7.76 14.12 -2.75
N CYS A 16 -8.18 14.00 -1.51
CA CYS A 16 -9.16 13.00 -1.11
C CYS A 16 -10.11 13.56 -0.04
N ARG A 17 -11.39 13.25 -0.16
CA ARG A 17 -12.44 13.66 0.79
C ARG A 17 -12.54 12.75 2.00
N VAL A 18 -11.83 11.63 2.01
CA VAL A 18 -11.88 10.60 3.07
C VAL A 18 -13.33 10.24 3.39
N CYS A 19 -14.06 9.80 2.36
CA CYS A 19 -15.47 9.47 2.46
C CYS A 19 -15.72 8.33 3.47
N PRO A 20 -16.87 8.32 4.15
CA PRO A 20 -17.24 7.21 5.04
C PRO A 20 -17.24 5.85 4.33
N VAL A 21 -17.72 5.82 3.08
CA VAL A 21 -17.66 4.69 2.15
C VAL A 21 -16.88 5.14 0.93
N CYS A 22 -15.69 4.56 0.74
CA CYS A 22 -14.87 4.86 -0.42
C CYS A 22 -15.30 3.99 -1.61
N ASN A 23 -16.10 4.55 -2.50
CA ASN A 23 -16.58 3.88 -3.71
C ASN A 23 -16.09 4.54 -5.02
N GLY A 24 -15.26 5.58 -4.93
CA GLY A 24 -14.68 6.29 -6.07
C GLY A 24 -15.66 7.14 -6.89
N ARG A 25 -16.94 7.24 -6.49
CA ARG A 25 -17.94 7.98 -7.29
C ARG A 25 -17.75 9.49 -7.21
N VAL A 26 -17.50 10.00 -6.02
CA VAL A 26 -17.43 11.46 -5.76
C VAL A 26 -16.18 12.09 -6.39
N CYS A 27 -15.09 11.35 -6.53
CA CYS A 27 -13.82 11.81 -7.09
C CYS A 27 -13.48 11.13 -8.44
N ALA A 28 -14.47 10.55 -9.13
CA ALA A 28 -14.27 10.00 -10.45
C ALA A 28 -13.87 11.12 -11.44
N GLY A 29 -12.81 10.89 -12.21
CA GLY A 29 -12.30 11.85 -13.19
C GLY A 29 -11.47 13.00 -12.63
N GLU A 30 -11.31 13.12 -11.31
CA GLU A 30 -10.45 14.14 -10.70
C GLU A 30 -8.97 13.76 -10.81
N VAL A 31 -8.11 14.73 -11.15
CA VAL A 31 -6.66 14.56 -11.25
C VAL A 31 -5.98 15.78 -10.61
N PRO A 32 -5.14 15.58 -9.58
CA PRO A 32 -4.93 14.33 -8.84
C PRO A 32 -6.19 13.91 -8.07
N GLY A 33 -6.37 12.60 -7.88
CA GLY A 33 -7.54 12.08 -7.17
C GLY A 33 -7.57 10.56 -7.12
N MET A 34 -8.27 10.02 -6.12
CA MET A 34 -8.28 8.59 -5.83
C MET A 34 -9.29 7.79 -6.68
N GLY A 35 -10.27 8.46 -7.30
CA GLY A 35 -11.38 7.81 -8.02
C GLY A 35 -11.05 7.31 -9.42
N GLY A 36 -9.83 7.54 -9.91
CA GLY A 36 -9.37 7.16 -11.23
C GLY A 36 -9.72 8.16 -12.34
N LEU A 37 -9.07 8.01 -13.48
CA LEU A 37 -9.21 8.90 -14.64
C LEU A 37 -10.53 8.69 -15.37
N GLY A 38 -10.97 9.70 -16.12
CA GLY A 38 -12.15 9.67 -16.97
C GLY A 38 -13.42 9.34 -16.16
N THR A 39 -14.10 8.28 -16.52
CA THR A 39 -15.35 7.87 -15.85
C THR A 39 -15.13 7.21 -14.48
N GLY A 40 -13.88 6.91 -14.08
CA GLY A 40 -13.58 6.12 -12.90
C GLY A 40 -14.05 4.66 -13.00
N ALA A 41 -14.31 4.15 -14.21
CA ALA A 41 -14.89 2.83 -14.42
C ALA A 41 -14.01 1.70 -13.82
N ALA A 42 -12.69 1.81 -13.90
CA ALA A 42 -11.78 0.83 -13.32
C ALA A 42 -11.91 0.75 -11.79
N PHE A 43 -12.03 1.90 -11.11
CA PHE A 43 -12.27 1.94 -9.67
C PHE A 43 -13.61 1.29 -9.31
N GLN A 44 -14.68 1.62 -10.04
CA GLN A 44 -16.02 1.04 -9.84
C GLN A 44 -16.01 -0.48 -10.07
N ALA A 45 -15.29 -0.95 -11.09
CA ALA A 45 -15.13 -2.38 -11.36
C ALA A 45 -14.46 -3.12 -10.20
N ASN A 46 -13.43 -2.53 -9.57
CA ASN A 46 -12.77 -3.09 -8.39
C ASN A 46 -13.77 -3.22 -7.21
N ILE A 47 -14.52 -2.17 -6.92
CA ILE A 47 -15.54 -2.20 -5.85
C ILE A 47 -16.56 -3.31 -6.14
N THR A 48 -17.09 -3.36 -7.35
CA THR A 48 -18.07 -4.40 -7.75
C THR A 48 -17.48 -5.81 -7.64
N ALA A 49 -16.21 -6.00 -8.03
CA ALA A 49 -15.55 -7.29 -7.94
C ALA A 49 -15.37 -7.74 -6.48
N LEU A 50 -15.00 -6.83 -5.59
CA LEU A 50 -14.88 -7.10 -4.15
C LEU A 50 -16.24 -7.40 -3.51
N ASP A 51 -17.28 -6.65 -3.86
CA ASP A 51 -18.65 -6.86 -3.35
C ASP A 51 -19.22 -8.25 -3.70
N ARG A 52 -18.76 -8.86 -4.77
CA ARG A 52 -19.12 -10.24 -5.16
C ARG A 52 -18.44 -11.31 -4.28
N LYS A 53 -17.37 -10.97 -3.56
CA LYS A 53 -16.69 -11.89 -2.67
C LYS A 53 -17.35 -11.87 -1.32
N LYS A 54 -17.88 -13.01 -0.88
CA LYS A 54 -18.56 -13.14 0.40
C LYS A 54 -17.77 -14.08 1.31
N LEU A 55 -17.69 -13.71 2.57
CA LEU A 55 -17.17 -14.60 3.59
C LEU A 55 -18.18 -15.69 3.87
N VAL A 56 -17.74 -16.95 3.86
CA VAL A 56 -18.57 -18.07 4.28
C VAL A 56 -18.43 -18.21 5.79
N MET A 57 -19.46 -17.75 6.50
CA MET A 57 -19.49 -17.88 7.96
C MET A 57 -19.91 -19.29 8.38
N ARG A 58 -19.18 -19.86 9.32
CA ARG A 58 -19.54 -21.10 10.02
C ARG A 58 -19.71 -20.78 11.49
N LEU A 59 -20.93 -20.89 12.01
CA LEU A 59 -21.24 -20.55 13.40
C LEU A 59 -21.02 -21.72 14.36
N VAL A 60 -21.08 -22.95 13.85
CA VAL A 60 -20.86 -24.17 14.64
C VAL A 60 -19.50 -24.75 14.22
N HIS A 61 -18.54 -24.66 15.10
CA HIS A 61 -17.19 -25.21 14.94
C HIS A 61 -16.52 -25.32 16.30
N ASP A 62 -15.49 -26.11 16.40
CA ASP A 62 -14.67 -26.35 17.60
C ASP A 62 -13.37 -25.57 17.63
N VAL A 63 -13.13 -24.69 16.63
CA VAL A 63 -11.90 -23.86 16.53
C VAL A 63 -11.95 -22.81 17.64
N THR A 64 -11.00 -22.88 18.56
CA THR A 64 -10.82 -21.91 19.67
C THR A 64 -9.64 -20.97 19.44
N ALA A 65 -8.62 -21.40 18.68
CA ALA A 65 -7.42 -20.62 18.37
C ALA A 65 -7.05 -20.85 16.88
N PRO A 66 -7.54 -20.02 15.95
CA PRO A 66 -7.22 -20.19 14.55
C PRO A 66 -5.74 -19.89 14.31
N GLU A 67 -5.06 -20.76 13.56
CA GLU A 67 -3.70 -20.52 13.07
C GLU A 67 -3.76 -19.58 11.86
N LEU A 68 -3.16 -18.40 11.99
CA LEU A 68 -3.13 -17.36 10.97
C LEU A 68 -1.74 -17.14 10.38
N SER A 69 -0.72 -17.82 10.92
CA SER A 69 0.66 -17.62 10.44
C SER A 69 0.82 -18.09 8.99
N LEU A 70 1.72 -17.44 8.28
CA LEU A 70 2.02 -17.71 6.88
C LEU A 70 3.50 -17.54 6.64
N SER A 71 4.14 -18.50 5.97
CA SER A 71 5.46 -18.32 5.38
C SER A 71 5.30 -17.87 3.92
N LEU A 72 5.80 -16.68 3.60
CA LEU A 72 5.69 -16.07 2.27
C LEU A 72 7.05 -15.48 1.87
N LEU A 73 7.61 -15.93 0.74
CA LEU A 73 8.89 -15.43 0.19
C LEU A 73 10.04 -15.45 1.23
N GLY A 74 10.05 -16.46 2.11
CA GLY A 74 11.04 -16.57 3.19
C GLY A 74 10.74 -15.74 4.44
N LEU A 75 9.68 -14.93 4.44
CA LEU A 75 9.21 -14.16 5.58
C LEU A 75 8.17 -14.97 6.38
N ASN A 76 8.31 -14.99 7.70
CA ASN A 76 7.33 -15.62 8.59
C ASN A 76 6.39 -14.54 9.13
N LEU A 77 5.14 -14.60 8.75
CA LEU A 77 4.11 -13.64 9.08
C LEU A 77 3.14 -14.21 10.11
N SER A 78 2.72 -13.42 11.07
CA SER A 78 1.71 -13.82 12.08
C SER A 78 0.28 -13.79 11.54
N LEU A 79 0.06 -13.12 10.39
CA LEU A 79 -1.25 -13.05 9.73
C LEU A 79 -1.09 -12.85 8.22
N PRO A 80 -2.03 -13.38 7.41
CA PRO A 80 -1.96 -13.34 5.94
C PRO A 80 -2.48 -12.00 5.36
N VAL A 81 -1.98 -10.89 5.86
CA VAL A 81 -2.34 -9.54 5.41
C VAL A 81 -1.07 -8.75 5.12
N LEU A 82 -1.02 -8.10 3.99
CA LEU A 82 0.11 -7.27 3.55
C LEU A 82 -0.37 -5.83 3.31
N ALA A 83 0.47 -4.85 3.59
CA ALA A 83 0.21 -3.50 3.11
C ALA A 83 0.53 -3.38 1.62
N ALA A 84 -0.38 -2.78 0.85
CA ALA A 84 -0.23 -2.61 -0.59
C ALA A 84 0.93 -1.68 -0.97
N PRO A 85 1.56 -1.86 -2.15
CA PRO A 85 2.66 -1.03 -2.63
C PRO A 85 2.12 0.33 -3.11
N ILE A 86 2.25 1.35 -2.28
CA ILE A 86 1.85 2.72 -2.58
C ILE A 86 3.07 3.64 -2.45
N GLY A 87 3.23 4.55 -3.39
CA GLY A 87 4.24 5.60 -3.40
C GLY A 87 3.75 6.84 -4.13
N GLY A 88 4.55 7.89 -4.16
CA GLY A 88 4.19 9.17 -4.75
C GLY A 88 3.25 10.00 -3.88
N VAL A 89 3.55 10.09 -2.59
CA VAL A 89 2.74 10.78 -1.57
C VAL A 89 2.54 12.25 -1.92
N ALA A 90 3.59 12.92 -2.42
CA ALA A 90 3.49 14.31 -2.82
C ALA A 90 2.48 14.53 -3.95
N PHE A 91 2.47 13.63 -4.92
CA PHE A 91 1.58 13.73 -6.08
C PHE A 91 0.16 13.21 -5.77
N ASN A 92 0.06 12.08 -5.08
CA ASN A 92 -1.22 11.38 -4.91
C ASN A 92 -1.97 11.75 -3.63
N MET A 93 -1.29 12.29 -2.61
CA MET A 93 -1.86 12.47 -1.27
C MET A 93 -1.64 13.87 -0.69
N GLY A 94 -1.26 14.85 -1.51
CA GLY A 94 -1.14 16.24 -1.11
C GLY A 94 0.21 16.67 -0.53
N GLY A 95 1.19 15.78 -0.46
CA GLY A 95 2.58 16.11 -0.10
C GLY A 95 2.82 16.70 1.29
N LYS A 96 1.88 16.56 2.22
CA LYS A 96 2.05 17.02 3.61
C LYS A 96 2.90 16.08 4.47
N ARG A 97 3.28 14.95 3.90
CA ARG A 97 4.24 13.99 4.42
C ARG A 97 5.26 13.73 3.35
N THR A 98 6.51 13.45 3.74
CA THR A 98 7.52 13.02 2.82
C THR A 98 7.30 11.56 2.42
N GLU A 99 7.90 11.14 1.31
CA GLU A 99 7.86 9.74 0.88
C GLU A 99 8.50 8.84 1.95
N GLU A 100 9.62 9.27 2.52
CA GLU A 100 10.32 8.56 3.58
C GLU A 100 9.46 8.38 4.84
N GLU A 101 8.84 9.47 5.35
CA GLU A 101 7.95 9.39 6.53
C GLU A 101 6.80 8.41 6.30
N TYR A 102 6.20 8.47 5.10
CA TYR A 102 5.06 7.64 4.77
C TYR A 102 5.44 6.16 4.71
N ILE A 103 6.45 5.82 3.92
CA ILE A 103 6.80 4.41 3.72
C ILE A 103 7.40 3.78 4.98
N LYS A 104 8.18 4.55 5.74
CA LYS A 104 8.68 4.09 7.03
C LYS A 104 7.54 3.78 8.01
N ALA A 105 6.51 4.62 8.07
CA ALA A 105 5.36 4.37 8.92
C ALA A 105 4.60 3.09 8.51
N ILE A 106 4.49 2.81 7.21
CA ILE A 106 3.88 1.57 6.68
C ILE A 106 4.70 0.36 7.07
N VAL A 107 6.00 0.34 6.77
CA VAL A 107 6.88 -0.81 7.04
C VAL A 107 6.96 -1.08 8.55
N ASP A 108 7.26 -0.06 9.36
CA ASP A 108 7.35 -0.20 10.82
C ASP A 108 6.02 -0.67 11.44
N GLY A 109 4.89 -0.15 10.92
CA GLY A 109 3.56 -0.54 11.36
C GLY A 109 3.27 -2.02 11.08
N CYS A 110 3.63 -2.48 9.89
CA CYS A 110 3.48 -3.88 9.48
C CYS A 110 4.34 -4.81 10.34
N VAL A 111 5.62 -4.47 10.53
CA VAL A 111 6.54 -5.26 11.36
C VAL A 111 6.02 -5.38 12.80
N ARG A 112 5.56 -4.29 13.39
CA ARG A 112 4.96 -4.32 14.75
C ARG A 112 3.69 -5.16 14.83
N ALA A 113 2.95 -5.25 13.72
CA ALA A 113 1.76 -6.10 13.63
C ALA A 113 2.07 -7.57 13.29
N GLY A 114 3.35 -7.94 13.14
CA GLY A 114 3.76 -9.30 12.78
C GLY A 114 3.49 -9.65 11.31
N THR A 115 3.44 -8.64 10.44
CA THR A 115 3.28 -8.82 8.99
C THR A 115 4.31 -8.01 8.22
N THR A 116 4.16 -7.86 6.90
CA THR A 116 5.08 -7.11 6.06
C THR A 116 4.36 -6.08 5.19
N GLY A 117 5.06 -4.99 4.89
CA GLY A 117 4.61 -3.95 3.97
C GLY A 117 5.30 -4.06 2.61
N CYS A 118 4.53 -3.79 1.56
CA CYS A 118 5.08 -3.62 0.22
C CYS A 118 5.41 -2.14 -0.01
N THR A 119 6.55 -1.86 -0.65
CA THR A 119 6.94 -0.48 -0.99
C THR A 119 6.65 -0.18 -2.45
N GLY A 120 6.41 1.09 -2.78
CA GLY A 120 6.08 1.52 -4.13
C GLY A 120 7.31 1.83 -5.00
N ASP A 121 7.04 2.07 -6.28
CA ASP A 121 7.98 2.58 -7.25
C ASP A 121 7.31 3.68 -8.08
N GLY A 122 8.08 4.65 -8.54
CA GLY A 122 7.61 5.80 -9.32
C GLY A 122 8.70 6.43 -10.16
N VAL A 123 8.33 7.45 -10.95
CA VAL A 123 9.29 8.21 -11.77
C VAL A 123 10.34 8.89 -10.88
N PRO A 124 9.97 9.61 -9.82
CA PRO A 124 10.96 10.16 -8.90
C PRO A 124 11.72 9.03 -8.18
N PRO A 125 13.07 9.00 -8.25
CA PRO A 125 13.87 7.92 -7.66
C PRO A 125 13.69 7.80 -6.15
N GLU A 126 13.42 8.90 -5.46
CA GLU A 126 13.21 8.93 -4.01
C GLU A 126 12.07 8.00 -3.54
N ILE A 127 11.13 7.64 -4.41
CA ILE A 127 10.04 6.72 -4.05
C ILE A 127 10.61 5.31 -3.81
N LEU A 128 11.45 4.82 -4.72
CA LEU A 128 12.09 3.52 -4.57
C LEU A 128 13.16 3.56 -3.46
N ASP A 129 13.99 4.59 -3.45
CA ASP A 129 15.10 4.73 -2.50
C ASP A 129 14.60 4.77 -1.05
N SER A 130 13.54 5.54 -0.77
CA SER A 130 12.90 5.55 0.55
C SER A 130 12.32 4.19 0.92
N GLY A 131 11.75 3.48 -0.06
CA GLY A 131 11.22 2.13 0.13
C GLY A 131 12.32 1.14 0.52
N LEU A 132 13.44 1.13 -0.20
CA LEU A 132 14.59 0.27 0.07
C LEU A 132 15.20 0.59 1.44
N ALA A 133 15.36 1.87 1.77
CA ALA A 133 15.88 2.30 3.07
C ALA A 133 14.97 1.86 4.23
N ALA A 134 13.64 1.96 4.06
CA ALA A 134 12.69 1.50 5.07
C ALA A 134 12.77 -0.01 5.29
N VAL A 135 12.85 -0.80 4.22
CA VAL A 135 13.01 -2.26 4.29
C VAL A 135 14.33 -2.63 4.95
N ALA A 136 15.45 -1.98 4.57
CA ALA A 136 16.75 -2.20 5.19
C ALA A 136 16.73 -1.91 6.70
N SER A 137 16.13 -0.78 7.09
CA SER A 137 16.01 -0.40 8.52
C SER A 137 15.15 -1.35 9.34
N ALA A 138 14.25 -2.09 8.67
CA ALA A 138 13.40 -3.13 9.24
C ALA A 138 14.02 -4.53 9.19
N GLY A 139 15.33 -4.66 8.94
CA GLY A 139 16.01 -5.94 8.86
C GLY A 139 15.57 -6.83 7.70
N GLY A 140 15.18 -6.24 6.58
CA GLY A 140 14.70 -6.96 5.40
C GLY A 140 13.20 -7.32 5.43
N MET A 141 12.48 -6.93 6.48
CA MET A 141 11.05 -7.22 6.63
C MET A 141 10.18 -6.28 5.77
N GLY A 142 10.26 -6.46 4.45
CA GLY A 142 9.48 -5.70 3.47
C GLY A 142 9.59 -6.31 2.07
N ILE A 143 8.67 -5.97 1.20
CA ILE A 143 8.63 -6.44 -0.19
C ILE A 143 8.72 -5.23 -1.13
N PRO A 144 9.91 -4.91 -1.67
CA PRO A 144 10.04 -3.85 -2.67
C PRO A 144 9.36 -4.24 -3.98
N PHE A 145 8.50 -3.35 -4.49
CA PHE A 145 7.91 -3.46 -5.82
C PHE A 145 8.66 -2.57 -6.80
N ILE A 146 8.99 -3.11 -7.96
CA ILE A 146 9.62 -2.40 -9.07
C ILE A 146 8.71 -2.50 -10.29
N LYS A 147 8.38 -1.37 -10.89
CA LYS A 147 7.60 -1.31 -12.12
C LYS A 147 8.42 -1.82 -13.31
N PRO A 148 7.81 -2.43 -14.32
CA PRO A 148 8.47 -2.75 -15.57
C PRO A 148 8.67 -1.46 -16.39
N TRP A 149 9.85 -0.85 -16.25
CA TRP A 149 10.22 0.36 -16.98
C TRP A 149 10.60 0.04 -18.42
N GLU A 150 10.29 0.92 -19.36
CA GLU A 150 10.69 0.78 -20.78
C GLU A 150 12.21 0.85 -20.95
N ASP A 151 12.88 1.67 -20.13
CA ASP A 151 14.33 1.73 -20.08
C ASP A 151 14.88 0.49 -19.36
N GLU A 152 15.43 -0.44 -20.14
CA GLU A 152 15.98 -1.70 -19.66
C GLU A 152 17.19 -1.51 -18.73
N GLU A 153 18.03 -0.52 -18.98
CA GLU A 153 19.21 -0.22 -18.16
C GLU A 153 18.77 0.28 -16.77
N LEU A 154 17.83 1.22 -16.74
CA LEU A 154 17.22 1.70 -15.50
C LEU A 154 16.54 0.57 -14.73
N PHE A 155 15.80 -0.29 -15.42
CA PHE A 155 15.15 -1.44 -14.80
C PHE A 155 16.15 -2.41 -14.17
N ARG A 156 17.22 -2.76 -14.92
CA ARG A 156 18.30 -3.63 -14.43
C ARG A 156 19.00 -3.00 -13.22
N LYS A 157 19.29 -1.71 -13.26
CA LYS A 157 19.88 -0.99 -12.12
C LYS A 157 19.01 -1.11 -10.88
N ARG A 158 17.72 -0.82 -10.98
CA ARG A 158 16.77 -0.94 -9.86
C ARG A 158 16.67 -2.36 -9.30
N LEU A 159 16.79 -3.38 -10.14
CA LEU A 159 16.84 -4.78 -9.69
C LEU A 159 18.12 -5.13 -8.94
N VAL A 160 19.25 -4.52 -9.30
CA VAL A 160 20.54 -4.75 -8.64
C VAL A 160 20.57 -4.04 -7.28
N ASP A 161 20.11 -2.79 -7.23
CA ASP A 161 20.06 -1.99 -5.99
C ASP A 161 19.24 -2.70 -4.90
N ARG A 162 18.20 -3.46 -5.28
CA ARG A 162 17.41 -4.30 -4.38
C ARG A 162 18.22 -5.42 -3.72
N LYS A 163 19.18 -6.02 -4.43
CA LYS A 163 19.98 -7.14 -3.91
C LYS A 163 20.89 -6.75 -2.75
N SER A 164 21.20 -5.48 -2.60
CA SER A 164 22.03 -4.97 -1.51
C SER A 164 21.24 -4.72 -0.21
N VAL A 165 19.92 -4.92 -0.22
CA VAL A 165 19.03 -4.61 0.90
C VAL A 165 18.43 -5.86 1.56
N VAL A 166 18.53 -7.02 0.90
CA VAL A 166 17.97 -8.31 1.39
C VAL A 166 19.10 -9.26 1.79
#